data_21519f00e133d399be0513293e864446
#
_entry.id   21519f00e133d399be0513293e864446
#
_cell.length_a   1.000
_cell.length_b   1.000
_cell.length_c   1.000
_cell.angle_alpha   90.00
_cell.angle_beta   90.00
_cell.angle_gamma   90.00
#
_symmetry.space_group_name_H-M   'P 1'
#
loop_
_entity.id
_entity.type
_entity.pdbx_description
1 polymer ?
#
loop_
_entity_poly.entity_id
_entity_poly.type
_entity_poly.pdbx_seq_one_letter_code
_entity_poly.pdbx_strand_id
1 'polypeptide(L)'
;MSVLMSLAMFPTDTKGSKSKEVAQVLEVIKSSGLDYQLTSMNTIVEAKTLKELLDLVNLCYLKLEELGCNRVYAVANFDIRTSGENRIQTKIKSVENHIGK
;
A
#
# COMPACT_ATOMS: atom_id res chain seq x y z
N MET A 1 13.16 5.42 -12.34
CA MET A 1 12.44 6.01 -11.21
C MET A 1 11.58 4.96 -10.54
N SER A 2 11.54 4.98 -9.23
CA SER A 2 10.72 4.07 -8.45
C SER A 2 10.22 4.77 -7.20
N VAL A 3 8.94 4.57 -6.89
CA VAL A 3 8.33 5.09 -5.68
C VAL A 3 7.76 3.91 -4.90
N LEU A 4 8.18 3.77 -3.66
CA LEU A 4 7.59 2.83 -2.73
C LEU A 4 6.60 3.56 -1.84
N MET A 5 5.47 2.93 -1.58
CA MET A 5 4.49 3.44 -0.64
C MET A 5 4.19 2.37 0.40
N SER A 6 4.14 2.78 1.65
CA SER A 6 3.59 1.96 2.73
C SER A 6 2.22 2.53 3.05
N LEU A 7 1.17 1.72 2.87
CA LEU A 7 -0.21 2.16 3.07
C LEU A 7 -0.91 1.34 4.13
N ALA A 8 -1.51 2.03 5.09
CA ALA A 8 -2.47 1.44 6.02
C ALA A 8 -3.73 2.29 5.93
N MET A 9 -4.86 1.67 5.58
CA MET A 9 -6.12 2.38 5.41
C MET A 9 -7.26 1.50 5.90
N PHE A 10 -8.04 2.01 6.83
CA PHE A 10 -9.15 1.25 7.40
C PHE A 10 -10.22 2.18 7.96
N PRO A 11 -11.48 1.72 8.02
CA PRO A 11 -12.53 2.52 8.63
C PRO A 11 -12.41 2.52 10.15
N THR A 12 -12.83 3.62 10.78
CA THR A 12 -12.80 3.74 12.23
C THR A 12 -14.19 3.79 12.85
N ASP A 13 -15.23 3.78 12.01
CA ASP A 13 -16.62 3.87 12.44
C ASP A 13 -17.35 2.52 12.42
N THR A 14 -16.65 1.44 12.12
CA THR A 14 -17.23 0.10 12.13
C THR A 14 -16.93 -0.58 13.46
N LYS A 15 -17.82 -1.49 13.85
CA LYS A 15 -17.64 -2.29 15.06
C LYS A 15 -16.96 -3.61 14.72
N GLY A 16 -16.09 -4.04 15.60
CA GLY A 16 -15.40 -5.33 15.46
C GLY A 16 -14.24 -5.29 14.48
N SER A 17 -13.97 -6.43 13.88
CA SER A 17 -12.85 -6.57 12.95
C SER A 17 -13.06 -5.76 11.66
N LYS A 18 -11.97 -5.18 11.17
CA LYS A 18 -11.96 -4.41 9.93
C LYS A 18 -11.42 -5.22 8.74
N SER A 19 -11.26 -6.53 8.94
CA SER A 19 -10.65 -7.41 7.92
C SER A 19 -11.40 -7.37 6.59
N LYS A 20 -12.72 -7.27 6.63
CA LYS A 20 -13.54 -7.24 5.42
C LYS A 20 -13.24 -6.00 4.60
N GLU A 21 -13.18 -4.84 5.23
CA GLU A 21 -12.90 -3.57 4.55
C GLU A 21 -11.45 -3.51 4.07
N VAL A 22 -10.52 -3.98 4.89
CA VAL A 22 -9.12 -4.03 4.52
C VAL A 22 -8.92 -4.96 3.31
N ALA A 23 -9.64 -6.09 3.26
CA ALA A 23 -9.58 -6.99 2.12
C ALA A 23 -10.06 -6.30 0.84
N GLN A 24 -11.08 -5.44 0.93
CA GLN A 24 -11.56 -4.69 -0.23
C GLN A 24 -10.52 -3.68 -0.73
N VAL A 25 -9.82 -3.02 0.19
CA VAL A 25 -8.71 -2.13 -0.17
C VAL A 25 -7.61 -2.93 -0.90
N LEU A 26 -7.27 -4.10 -0.37
CA LEU A 26 -6.26 -4.96 -1.01
C LEU A 26 -6.68 -5.39 -2.41
N GLU A 27 -7.97 -5.68 -2.62
CA GLU A 27 -8.47 -6.03 -3.95
C GLU A 27 -8.30 -4.87 -4.94
N VAL A 28 -8.49 -3.63 -4.50
CA VAL A 28 -8.24 -2.45 -5.35
C VAL A 28 -6.76 -2.38 -5.72
N ILE A 29 -5.87 -2.59 -4.76
CA ILE A 29 -4.43 -2.58 -4.99
C ILE A 29 -4.05 -3.68 -5.99
N LYS A 30 -4.55 -4.88 -5.78
CA LYS A 30 -4.30 -6.03 -6.67
C LYS A 30 -4.75 -5.72 -8.09
N SER A 31 -5.92 -5.12 -8.24
CA SER A 31 -6.49 -4.79 -9.55
C SER A 31 -5.70 -3.72 -10.30
N SER A 32 -4.89 -2.94 -9.59
CA SER A 32 -4.07 -1.90 -10.22
C SER A 32 -2.97 -2.47 -11.11
N GLY A 33 -2.58 -3.73 -10.87
CA GLY A 33 -1.46 -4.35 -11.59
C GLY A 33 -0.09 -3.92 -11.07
N LEU A 34 -0.03 -3.03 -10.08
CA LEU A 34 1.25 -2.61 -9.51
C LEU A 34 1.80 -3.71 -8.59
N ASP A 35 3.13 -3.76 -8.45
CA ASP A 35 3.76 -4.69 -7.52
C ASP A 35 3.36 -4.32 -6.09
N TYR A 36 3.01 -5.31 -5.30
CA TYR A 36 2.65 -5.07 -3.91
C TYR A 36 3.03 -6.25 -3.02
N GLN A 37 3.12 -5.96 -1.74
CA GLN A 37 3.37 -6.99 -0.73
C GLN A 37 2.54 -6.64 0.51
N LEU A 38 1.64 -7.55 0.88
CA LEU A 38 0.86 -7.43 2.11
C LEU A 38 1.73 -7.84 3.30
N THR A 39 1.70 -7.03 4.36
CA THR A 39 2.31 -7.37 5.63
C THR A 39 1.24 -7.38 6.72
N SER A 40 1.62 -7.75 7.93
CA SER A 40 0.66 -7.78 9.04
C SER A 40 0.25 -6.39 9.52
N MET A 41 0.92 -5.33 9.08
CA MET A 41 0.63 -3.97 9.53
C MET A 41 0.26 -3.00 8.41
N ASN A 42 0.65 -3.30 7.18
CA ASN A 42 0.41 -2.40 6.05
C ASN A 42 0.56 -3.16 4.74
N THR A 43 0.38 -2.44 3.64
CA THR A 43 0.66 -2.97 2.31
C THR A 43 1.72 -2.09 1.66
N ILE A 44 2.75 -2.72 1.12
CA ILE A 44 3.80 -2.03 0.38
C ILE A 44 3.44 -2.09 -1.10
N VAL A 45 3.49 -0.95 -1.78
CA VAL A 45 3.20 -0.88 -3.21
C VAL A 45 4.33 -0.13 -3.90
N GLU A 46 4.71 -0.61 -5.07
CA GLU A 46 5.75 0.05 -5.86
C GLU A 46 5.18 0.51 -7.20
N ALA A 47 5.51 1.74 -7.60
CA ALA A 47 5.12 2.27 -8.89
C ALA A 47 6.27 3.06 -9.49
N LYS A 48 6.15 3.42 -10.75
CA LYS A 48 7.17 4.22 -11.44
C LYS A 48 7.02 5.71 -11.13
N THR A 49 5.82 6.15 -10.74
CA THR A 49 5.56 7.56 -10.47
C THR A 49 4.77 7.72 -9.18
N LEU A 50 4.96 8.86 -8.54
CA LEU A 50 4.19 9.21 -7.35
C LEU A 50 2.71 9.36 -7.70
N LYS A 51 2.41 9.90 -8.87
CA LYS A 51 1.02 10.10 -9.30
C LYS A 51 0.24 8.79 -9.32
N GLU A 52 0.85 7.72 -9.83
CA GLU A 52 0.20 6.41 -9.86
C GLU A 52 -0.21 5.95 -8.45
N LEU A 53 0.65 6.19 -7.46
CA LEU A 53 0.35 5.81 -6.08
C LEU A 53 -0.70 6.71 -5.45
N LEU A 54 -0.67 8.01 -5.73
CA LEU A 54 -1.69 8.92 -5.23
C LEU A 54 -3.06 8.58 -5.83
N ASP A 55 -3.10 8.26 -7.12
CA ASP A 55 -4.34 7.83 -7.78
C ASP A 55 -4.85 6.53 -7.13
N LEU A 56 -3.94 5.60 -6.84
CA LEU A 56 -4.31 4.35 -6.18
C LEU A 56 -4.88 4.58 -4.79
N VAL A 57 -4.26 5.45 -4.01
CA VAL A 57 -4.77 5.80 -2.67
C VAL A 57 -6.20 6.33 -2.78
N ASN A 58 -6.44 7.19 -3.76
CA ASN A 58 -7.78 7.72 -3.98
C ASN A 58 -8.78 6.61 -4.32
N LEU A 59 -8.40 5.66 -5.16
CA LEU A 59 -9.28 4.54 -5.52
C LEU A 59 -9.58 3.66 -4.31
N CYS A 60 -8.58 3.44 -3.45
CA CYS A 60 -8.78 2.68 -2.21
C CYS A 60 -9.78 3.38 -1.29
N TYR A 61 -9.64 4.70 -1.13
CA TYR A 61 -10.58 5.45 -0.32
C TYR A 61 -12.00 5.41 -0.91
N LEU A 62 -12.12 5.58 -2.23
CA LEU A 62 -13.43 5.55 -2.88
C LEU A 62 -14.13 4.21 -2.68
N LYS A 63 -13.37 3.11 -2.61
CA LYS A 63 -13.95 1.81 -2.32
C LYS A 63 -14.56 1.78 -0.92
N LEU A 64 -13.88 2.32 0.06
CA LEU A 64 -14.43 2.38 1.42
C LEU A 64 -15.64 3.30 1.51
N GLU A 65 -15.62 4.41 0.78
CA GLU A 65 -16.77 5.31 0.69
C GLU A 65 -17.97 4.58 0.09
N GLU A 66 -17.76 3.83 -0.99
CA GLU A 66 -18.80 3.01 -1.63
C GLU A 66 -19.40 1.99 -0.67
N LEU A 67 -18.58 1.45 0.25
CA LEU A 67 -19.03 0.51 1.26
C LEU A 67 -19.75 1.17 2.43
N GLY A 68 -19.89 2.49 2.40
CA GLY A 68 -20.63 3.23 3.43
C GLY A 68 -19.81 3.63 4.64
N CYS A 69 -18.48 3.58 4.54
CA CYS A 69 -17.62 3.99 5.66
C CYS A 69 -17.63 5.50 5.78
N ASN A 70 -18.01 6.01 6.94
CA ASN A 70 -18.12 7.45 7.17
C ASN A 70 -16.82 8.08 7.68
N ARG A 71 -15.95 7.28 8.26
CA ARG A 71 -14.67 7.77 8.77
C ARG A 71 -13.58 6.76 8.45
N VAL A 72 -12.55 7.23 7.77
CA VAL A 72 -11.42 6.40 7.35
C VAL A 72 -10.14 7.00 7.90
N TYR A 73 -9.32 6.16 8.50
CA TYR A 73 -7.98 6.54 8.94
C TYR A 73 -6.98 5.96 7.95
N ALA A 74 -6.08 6.78 7.46
CA ALA A 74 -5.08 6.32 6.51
C ALA A 74 -3.72 6.92 6.83
N VAL A 75 -2.69 6.09 6.69
CA VAL A 75 -1.30 6.52 6.77
C VAL A 75 -0.61 6.04 5.52
N ALA A 76 0.02 6.94 4.81
CA ALA A 76 0.81 6.61 3.63
C ALA A 76 2.19 7.25 3.76
N ASN A 77 3.21 6.43 3.64
CA ASN A 77 4.61 6.89 3.64
C ASN A 77 5.21 6.55 2.29
N PHE A 78 6.04 7.43 1.78
CA PHE A 78 6.63 7.28 0.46
C PHE A 78 8.15 7.33 0.52
N ASP A 79 8.79 6.47 -0.26
CA ASP A 79 10.21 6.49 -0.50
C ASP A 79 10.39 6.67 -2.01
N ILE A 80 10.82 7.86 -2.41
CA ILE A 80 10.88 8.25 -3.81
C ILE A 80 12.34 8.27 -4.27
N ARG A 81 12.65 7.49 -5.30
CA ARG A 81 13.99 7.47 -5.90
C ARG A 81 13.88 7.75 -7.40
N THR A 82 14.79 8.57 -7.87
CA THR A 82 14.87 8.85 -9.31
C THR A 82 15.52 7.72 -10.10
N SER A 83 16.11 6.73 -9.41
CA SER A 83 16.73 5.57 -10.04
C SER A 83 16.37 4.30 -9.28
N GLY A 84 16.47 3.15 -9.95
CA GLY A 84 16.19 1.85 -9.36
C GLY A 84 14.80 1.33 -9.70
N GLU A 85 14.66 0.03 -9.60
CA GLU A 85 13.42 -0.70 -9.85
C GLU A 85 13.37 -1.91 -8.93
N ASN A 86 12.19 -2.52 -8.81
CA ASN A 86 11.97 -3.72 -7.99
C ASN A 86 12.45 -3.56 -6.56
N ARG A 87 12.27 -2.36 -5.99
CA ARG A 87 12.83 -2.03 -4.68
C ARG A 87 12.16 -2.77 -3.52
N ILE A 88 10.95 -3.31 -3.71
CA ILE A 88 10.34 -4.17 -2.71
C ILE A 88 11.29 -5.32 -2.41
N GLN A 89 11.81 -5.97 -3.44
CA GLN A 89 12.70 -7.11 -3.29
C GLN A 89 14.14 -6.70 -2.99
N THR A 90 14.65 -5.71 -3.69
CA THR A 90 16.07 -5.32 -3.55
C THR A 90 16.39 -4.74 -2.19
N LYS A 91 15.46 -4.00 -1.58
CA LYS A 91 15.68 -3.47 -0.23
C LYS A 91 15.77 -4.59 0.79
N ILE A 92 14.89 -5.57 0.70
CA ILE A 92 14.92 -6.73 1.59
C ILE A 92 16.21 -7.51 1.40
N LYS A 93 16.58 -7.77 0.16
CA LYS A 93 17.79 -8.50 -0.16
C LYS A 93 19.05 -7.80 0.33
N SER A 94 19.09 -6.48 0.17
CA SER A 94 20.22 -5.70 0.64
C SER A 94 20.43 -5.86 2.14
N VAL A 95 19.35 -5.79 2.90
CA VAL A 95 19.42 -5.96 4.36
C VAL A 95 19.83 -7.40 4.70
N GLU A 96 19.23 -8.39 4.06
CA GLU A 96 19.57 -9.79 4.30
C GLU A 96 21.04 -10.08 4.04
N ASN A 97 21.61 -9.47 2.99
CA ASN A 97 23.01 -9.63 2.67
C ASN A 97 23.93 -9.08 3.77
N HIS A 98 23.48 -8.09 4.51
CA HIS A 98 24.27 -7.49 5.59
C HIS A 98 24.21 -8.26 6.89
N ILE A 99 23.17 -9.05 7.11
CA ILE A 99 23.08 -9.89 8.31
C ILE A 99 23.67 -11.29 8.06
N GLY A 100 24.14 -11.55 6.87
CA GLY A 100 24.88 -12.73 6.53
C GLY A 100 24.10 -13.95 6.39
N LYS A 101 24.25 -13.80 6.16
CA LYS A 101 24.30 -14.94 5.93
C LYS A 101 24.44 -15.43 5.58
#